data_de3f9440417141d3a9a69411f064d55c
#
_entry.id   de3f9440417141d3a9a69411f064d55c
#
_cell.length_a   1.000
_cell.length_b   1.000
_cell.length_c   1.000
_cell.angle_alpha   90.00
_cell.angle_beta   90.00
_cell.angle_gamma   90.00
#
_symmetry.space_group_name_H-M   'P 1'
#
loop_
_entity.id
_entity.type
_entity.pdbx_description
1 polymer ?
#
loop_
_entity_poly.entity_id
_entity_poly.type
_entity_poly.pdbx_seq_one_letter_code
_entity_poly.pdbx_strand_id
1 'polypeptide(L)'
;TLADNTLPTLTDGPHTITVTATDPAGNVGTTNAVVTVDTTAPVVALNDVLTNDSTPALTGTVTDPTATVVVTVDGVNYPATNNGDGTWTLADNTLPVLADGPHTVTVTATDPAGNVGTDSAVLTIDTIPANLLGAITVPDDLNGDGIINASELGADGSFDARVALGPDAAVGTVVNVNGTDYTVSATD
;
A
#
# COMPACT_ATOMS: atom_id res chain seq x y z
N THR A 1 -11.49 46.87 -12.68
CA THR A 1 -11.80 45.51 -12.14
C THR A 1 -13.14 45.05 -12.66
N LEU A 2 -13.18 43.87 -13.24
CA LEU A 2 -14.41 43.13 -13.50
C LEU A 2 -14.89 42.52 -12.18
N ALA A 3 -16.20 42.56 -11.91
CA ALA A 3 -16.76 41.90 -10.74
C ALA A 3 -16.73 40.37 -10.91
N ASP A 4 -16.78 39.66 -9.78
CA ASP A 4 -16.94 38.22 -9.80
C ASP A 4 -18.22 37.83 -10.56
N ASN A 5 -18.20 36.65 -11.21
CA ASN A 5 -19.28 36.13 -12.05
C ASN A 5 -19.64 37.04 -13.30
N THR A 6 -18.75 37.92 -13.73
CA THR A 6 -18.94 38.75 -14.95
C THR A 6 -18.56 37.94 -16.20
N LEU A 7 -17.62 37.02 -16.11
CA LEU A 7 -17.23 36.10 -17.17
C LEU A 7 -18.13 34.85 -17.15
N PRO A 8 -18.38 34.24 -18.34
CA PRO A 8 -19.07 32.96 -18.41
C PRO A 8 -18.23 31.87 -17.70
N THR A 9 -18.87 30.76 -17.30
CA THR A 9 -18.17 29.54 -16.86
C THR A 9 -17.19 29.08 -17.94
N LEU A 10 -15.92 28.92 -17.54
CA LEU A 10 -14.86 28.42 -18.40
C LEU A 10 -14.66 26.92 -18.14
N THR A 11 -14.37 26.20 -19.20
CA THR A 11 -13.98 24.78 -19.13
C THR A 11 -12.51 24.65 -18.75
N ASP A 12 -12.07 23.47 -18.35
CA ASP A 12 -10.64 23.20 -18.14
C ASP A 12 -9.84 23.49 -19.41
N GLY A 13 -8.66 24.08 -19.23
CA GLY A 13 -7.73 24.44 -20.29
C GLY A 13 -7.36 25.92 -20.31
N PRO A 14 -6.51 26.33 -21.26
CA PRO A 14 -6.05 27.71 -21.40
C PRO A 14 -7.12 28.58 -22.08
N HIS A 15 -7.41 29.75 -21.51
CA HIS A 15 -8.33 30.76 -22.02
C HIS A 15 -7.61 32.09 -22.22
N THR A 16 -7.69 32.64 -23.42
CA THR A 16 -7.15 33.97 -23.73
C THR A 16 -8.17 35.05 -23.35
N ILE A 17 -7.82 35.91 -22.41
CA ILE A 17 -8.60 37.08 -22.04
C ILE A 17 -8.01 38.27 -22.83
N THR A 18 -8.83 38.89 -23.71
CA THR A 18 -8.45 40.07 -24.42
C THR A 18 -9.20 41.30 -23.88
N VAL A 19 -8.46 42.34 -23.58
CA VAL A 19 -9.02 43.64 -23.15
C VAL A 19 -8.75 44.66 -24.22
N THR A 20 -9.83 45.35 -24.63
CA THR A 20 -9.77 46.42 -25.62
C THR A 20 -10.30 47.69 -24.99
N ALA A 21 -9.59 48.79 -25.18
CA ALA A 21 -10.03 50.11 -24.78
C ALA A 21 -10.07 51.02 -26.02
N THR A 22 -11.13 51.79 -26.14
CA THR A 22 -11.31 52.75 -27.23
C THR A 22 -11.46 54.15 -26.64
N ASP A 23 -10.66 55.11 -27.14
CA ASP A 23 -10.78 56.50 -26.71
C ASP A 23 -11.94 57.22 -27.43
N PRO A 24 -12.33 58.43 -27.03
CA PRO A 24 -13.41 59.20 -27.69
C PRO A 24 -13.12 59.54 -29.13
N ALA A 25 -11.88 59.53 -29.59
CA ALA A 25 -11.48 59.78 -30.97
C ALA A 25 -11.53 58.50 -31.83
N GLY A 26 -11.84 57.31 -31.20
CA GLY A 26 -11.90 56.03 -31.92
C GLY A 26 -10.58 55.24 -31.95
N ASN A 27 -9.51 55.69 -31.31
CA ASN A 27 -8.26 54.92 -31.24
C ASN A 27 -8.44 53.73 -30.31
N VAL A 28 -7.93 52.57 -30.73
CA VAL A 28 -8.10 51.29 -30.02
C VAL A 28 -6.75 50.78 -29.47
N GLY A 29 -6.69 50.55 -28.18
CA GLY A 29 -5.61 49.82 -27.50
C GLY A 29 -6.08 48.44 -27.12
N THR A 30 -5.22 47.41 -27.32
CA THR A 30 -5.55 46.02 -26.99
C THR A 30 -4.42 45.37 -26.23
N THR A 31 -4.77 44.58 -25.21
CA THR A 31 -3.86 43.71 -24.47
C THR A 31 -4.51 42.36 -24.18
N ASN A 32 -3.71 41.32 -23.98
CA ASN A 32 -4.22 40.00 -23.67
C ASN A 32 -3.42 39.33 -22.56
N ALA A 33 -4.04 38.33 -21.92
CA ALA A 33 -3.44 37.42 -20.95
C ALA A 33 -4.05 36.04 -21.14
N VAL A 34 -3.29 35.02 -20.76
CA VAL A 34 -3.78 33.62 -20.70
C VAL A 34 -4.03 33.25 -19.26
N VAL A 35 -5.22 32.72 -18.99
CA VAL A 35 -5.61 32.09 -17.70
C VAL A 35 -5.88 30.61 -17.98
N THR A 36 -5.27 29.73 -17.23
CA THR A 36 -5.57 28.30 -17.30
C THR A 36 -6.54 27.94 -16.18
N VAL A 37 -7.65 27.32 -16.56
CA VAL A 37 -8.62 26.73 -15.63
C VAL A 37 -8.29 25.25 -15.53
N ASP A 38 -8.20 24.74 -14.30
CA ASP A 38 -8.04 23.33 -14.00
C ASP A 38 -8.88 23.02 -12.77
N THR A 39 -9.89 22.18 -12.95
CA THR A 39 -10.82 21.75 -11.90
C THR A 39 -10.77 20.22 -11.68
N THR A 40 -9.84 19.53 -12.35
CA THR A 40 -9.73 18.09 -12.35
C THR A 40 -8.75 17.62 -11.29
N ALA A 41 -9.26 17.01 -10.22
CA ALA A 41 -8.41 16.45 -9.18
C ALA A 41 -7.60 15.26 -9.69
N PRO A 42 -6.33 15.08 -9.22
CA PRO A 42 -5.57 13.88 -9.50
C PRO A 42 -6.25 12.65 -8.87
N VAL A 43 -6.21 11.52 -9.58
CA VAL A 43 -6.59 10.23 -8.99
C VAL A 43 -5.36 9.64 -8.32
N VAL A 44 -5.49 9.28 -7.04
CA VAL A 44 -4.44 8.61 -6.25
C VAL A 44 -5.00 7.31 -5.70
N ALA A 45 -4.17 6.28 -5.57
CA ALA A 45 -4.58 4.99 -5.03
C ALA A 45 -3.49 4.39 -4.13
N LEU A 46 -3.96 3.66 -3.11
CA LEU A 46 -3.19 2.86 -2.17
C LEU A 46 -3.93 1.55 -1.91
N ASN A 47 -3.21 0.42 -1.85
CA ASN A 47 -3.79 -0.88 -1.48
C ASN A 47 -3.56 -1.19 -0.01
N ASP A 48 -4.41 -2.08 0.56
CA ASP A 48 -4.16 -2.66 1.88
C ASP A 48 -2.82 -3.38 1.92
N VAL A 49 -2.09 -3.22 3.02
CA VAL A 49 -0.77 -3.81 3.23
C VAL A 49 -0.79 -4.63 4.51
N LEU A 50 -0.29 -5.87 4.43
CA LEU A 50 0.02 -6.72 5.58
C LEU A 50 1.53 -7.01 5.56
N THR A 51 2.24 -6.70 6.64
CA THR A 51 3.70 -6.82 6.72
C THR A 51 4.18 -7.13 8.12
N ASN A 52 5.34 -7.77 8.23
CA ASN A 52 6.08 -7.94 9.48
C ASN A 52 7.15 -6.85 9.69
N ASP A 53 7.21 -5.87 8.84
CA ASP A 53 8.05 -4.70 8.99
C ASP A 53 7.28 -3.59 9.73
N SER A 54 7.80 -3.12 10.85
CA SER A 54 7.18 -2.07 11.68
C SER A 54 7.38 -0.65 11.13
N THR A 55 8.20 -0.48 10.10
CA THR A 55 8.52 0.81 9.47
C THR A 55 8.45 0.76 7.94
N PRO A 56 7.41 0.14 7.34
CA PRO A 56 7.42 -0.29 5.96
C PRO A 56 7.42 0.88 4.97
N ALA A 57 7.97 0.62 3.78
CA ALA A 57 7.72 1.46 2.62
C ALA A 57 6.25 1.34 2.19
N LEU A 58 5.66 2.45 1.75
CA LEU A 58 4.32 2.46 1.14
C LEU A 58 4.42 2.95 -0.30
N THR A 59 3.64 2.36 -1.18
CA THR A 59 3.62 2.69 -2.60
C THR A 59 2.21 2.68 -3.15
N GLY A 60 1.98 3.40 -4.22
CA GLY A 60 0.71 3.40 -4.92
C GLY A 60 0.79 4.13 -6.25
N THR A 61 -0.36 4.51 -6.78
CA THR A 61 -0.45 5.20 -8.08
C THR A 61 -0.95 6.61 -7.93
N VAL A 62 -0.55 7.50 -8.85
CA VAL A 62 -1.03 8.88 -8.98
C VAL A 62 -1.06 9.27 -10.45
N THR A 63 -2.18 9.82 -10.93
CA THR A 63 -2.35 10.14 -12.35
C THR A 63 -1.63 11.41 -12.80
N ASP A 64 -1.41 12.37 -11.88
CA ASP A 64 -0.74 13.63 -12.20
C ASP A 64 0.73 13.57 -11.79
N PRO A 65 1.69 13.63 -12.74
CA PRO A 65 3.12 13.57 -12.43
C PRO A 65 3.65 14.82 -11.70
N THR A 66 2.85 15.90 -11.63
CA THR A 66 3.21 17.16 -10.97
C THR A 66 2.57 17.33 -9.59
N ALA A 67 1.62 16.46 -9.21
CA ALA A 67 0.94 16.53 -7.94
C ALA A 67 1.91 16.29 -6.76
N THR A 68 1.71 17.01 -5.68
CA THR A 68 2.34 16.71 -4.39
C THR A 68 1.58 15.60 -3.70
N VAL A 69 2.30 14.59 -3.15
CA VAL A 69 1.70 13.44 -2.47
C VAL A 69 2.06 13.47 -1.00
N VAL A 70 1.06 13.29 -0.14
CA VAL A 70 1.21 13.19 1.31
C VAL A 70 0.50 11.93 1.78
N VAL A 71 1.20 11.13 2.58
CA VAL A 71 0.65 9.95 3.26
C VAL A 71 0.40 10.33 4.71
N THR A 72 -0.79 10.04 5.22
CA THR A 72 -1.17 10.24 6.62
C THR A 72 -1.35 8.87 7.26
N VAL A 73 -0.57 8.57 8.30
CA VAL A 73 -0.69 7.35 9.09
C VAL A 73 -1.11 7.73 10.50
N ASP A 74 -2.25 7.20 10.97
CA ASP A 74 -2.83 7.48 12.28
C ASP A 74 -2.91 9.00 12.61
N GLY A 75 -3.20 9.81 11.59
CA GLY A 75 -3.33 11.27 11.72
C GLY A 75 -2.03 12.06 11.62
N VAL A 76 -0.88 11.42 11.38
CA VAL A 76 0.42 12.08 11.18
C VAL A 76 0.79 12.09 9.70
N ASN A 77 1.21 13.25 9.19
CA ASN A 77 1.53 13.45 7.78
C ASN A 77 3.00 13.17 7.46
N TYR A 78 3.23 12.44 6.38
CA TYR A 78 4.54 12.11 5.83
C TYR A 78 4.58 12.50 4.34
N PRO A 79 5.48 13.39 3.90
CA PRO A 79 5.65 13.68 2.49
C PRO A 79 6.12 12.44 1.73
N ALA A 80 5.43 12.09 0.65
CA ALA A 80 5.82 11.00 -0.24
C ALA A 80 6.39 11.54 -1.56
N THR A 81 7.18 10.74 -2.24
CA THR A 81 7.75 11.07 -3.55
C THR A 81 6.78 10.68 -4.65
N ASN A 82 6.34 11.64 -5.47
CA ASN A 82 5.73 11.37 -6.76
C ASN A 82 6.86 11.04 -7.75
N ASN A 83 6.87 9.83 -8.28
CA ASN A 83 7.97 9.35 -9.14
C ASN A 83 7.88 9.92 -10.58
N GLY A 84 6.75 10.54 -10.94
CA GLY A 84 6.52 11.11 -12.27
C GLY A 84 6.18 10.10 -13.36
N ASP A 85 6.12 8.82 -13.03
CA ASP A 85 5.82 7.68 -13.92
C ASP A 85 4.43 7.08 -13.70
N GLY A 86 3.57 7.76 -12.93
CA GLY A 86 2.26 7.28 -12.54
C GLY A 86 2.24 6.58 -11.18
N THR A 87 3.36 6.56 -10.47
CA THR A 87 3.50 5.96 -9.14
C THR A 87 3.99 6.97 -8.09
N TRP A 88 3.76 6.65 -6.82
CA TRP A 88 4.33 7.37 -5.69
C TRP A 88 4.94 6.39 -4.68
N THR A 89 5.88 6.88 -3.86
CA THR A 89 6.60 6.09 -2.86
C THR A 89 6.79 6.90 -1.58
N LEU A 90 6.46 6.31 -0.44
CA LEU A 90 6.98 6.68 0.87
C LEU A 90 8.11 5.69 1.19
N ALA A 91 9.33 6.20 1.34
CA ALA A 91 10.50 5.34 1.51
C ALA A 91 10.43 4.54 2.82
N ASP A 92 11.05 3.37 2.80
CA ASP A 92 11.27 2.54 3.96
C ASP A 92 11.95 3.32 5.11
N ASN A 93 11.59 2.98 6.36
CA ASN A 93 12.07 3.65 7.56
C ASN A 93 11.74 5.17 7.66
N THR A 94 10.76 5.66 6.87
CA THR A 94 10.24 7.03 7.00
C THR A 94 9.20 7.12 8.12
N LEU A 95 8.43 6.05 8.34
CA LEU A 95 7.48 5.94 9.43
C LEU A 95 8.22 5.67 10.75
N PRO A 96 7.69 6.09 11.90
CA PRO A 96 8.15 5.59 13.19
C PRO A 96 7.85 4.10 13.32
N VAL A 97 8.45 3.43 14.29
CA VAL A 97 8.09 2.06 14.64
C VAL A 97 6.61 2.02 15.01
N LEU A 98 5.81 1.32 14.22
CA LEU A 98 4.39 1.10 14.44
C LEU A 98 4.18 -0.15 15.31
N ALA A 99 3.13 -0.14 16.11
CA ALA A 99 2.74 -1.31 16.93
C ALA A 99 2.07 -2.38 16.04
N ASP A 100 2.03 -3.62 16.51
CA ASP A 100 1.25 -4.66 15.85
C ASP A 100 -0.26 -4.32 15.85
N GLY A 101 -0.90 -4.59 14.73
CA GLY A 101 -2.31 -4.34 14.50
C GLY A 101 -2.59 -3.43 13.29
N PRO A 102 -3.87 -3.06 13.08
CA PRO A 102 -4.27 -2.25 11.96
C PRO A 102 -4.03 -0.75 12.20
N HIS A 103 -3.45 -0.07 11.23
CA HIS A 103 -3.25 1.37 11.15
C HIS A 103 -4.01 1.95 9.98
N THR A 104 -4.68 3.09 10.19
CA THR A 104 -5.38 3.80 9.11
C THR A 104 -4.38 4.62 8.31
N VAL A 105 -4.34 4.38 7.00
CA VAL A 105 -3.52 5.14 6.07
C VAL A 105 -4.42 5.88 5.09
N THR A 106 -4.16 7.17 4.89
CA THR A 106 -4.79 7.98 3.85
C THR A 106 -3.69 8.59 2.99
N VAL A 107 -3.84 8.51 1.68
CA VAL A 107 -2.99 9.21 0.73
C VAL A 107 -3.76 10.38 0.12
N THR A 108 -3.10 11.54 0.02
CA THR A 108 -3.64 12.75 -0.57
C THR A 108 -2.70 13.23 -1.66
N ALA A 109 -3.24 13.47 -2.86
CA ALA A 109 -2.53 14.10 -3.96
C ALA A 109 -3.14 15.46 -4.26
N THR A 110 -2.29 16.50 -4.38
CA THR A 110 -2.73 17.87 -4.70
C THR A 110 -1.97 18.35 -5.92
N ASP A 111 -2.71 18.76 -6.95
CA ASP A 111 -2.14 19.31 -8.17
C ASP A 111 -1.68 20.78 -8.01
N PRO A 112 -0.99 21.37 -8.99
CA PRO A 112 -0.58 22.77 -8.95
C PRO A 112 -1.74 23.78 -8.92
N ALA A 113 -2.95 23.40 -9.36
CA ALA A 113 -4.14 24.24 -9.32
C ALA A 113 -4.83 24.22 -7.95
N GLY A 114 -4.48 23.25 -7.09
CA GLY A 114 -5.04 23.06 -5.76
C GLY A 114 -6.17 22.05 -5.71
N ASN A 115 -6.46 21.29 -6.77
CA ASN A 115 -7.44 20.22 -6.72
C ASN A 115 -6.86 19.02 -5.98
N VAL A 116 -7.70 18.37 -5.15
CA VAL A 116 -7.27 17.33 -4.21
C VAL A 116 -7.96 16.01 -4.50
N GLY A 117 -7.16 14.96 -4.71
CA GLY A 117 -7.60 13.57 -4.73
C GLY A 117 -7.15 12.83 -3.48
N THR A 118 -7.94 11.89 -2.99
CA THR A 118 -7.63 11.09 -1.79
C THR A 118 -8.03 9.64 -1.97
N ASP A 119 -7.29 8.75 -1.29
CA ASP A 119 -7.64 7.34 -1.11
C ASP A 119 -7.22 6.89 0.29
N SER A 120 -7.77 5.76 0.77
CA SER A 120 -7.44 5.22 2.09
C SER A 120 -7.42 3.70 2.09
N ALA A 121 -6.51 3.15 2.90
CA ALA A 121 -6.29 1.72 3.05
C ALA A 121 -5.93 1.40 4.51
N VAL A 122 -5.81 0.10 4.80
CA VAL A 122 -5.35 -0.39 6.08
C VAL A 122 -3.94 -0.95 5.94
N LEU A 123 -3.02 -0.45 6.77
CA LEU A 123 -1.71 -1.05 6.98
C LEU A 123 -1.78 -1.91 8.24
N THR A 124 -1.60 -3.21 8.09
CA THR A 124 -1.55 -4.13 9.24
C THR A 124 -0.11 -4.55 9.50
N ILE A 125 0.39 -4.25 10.69
CA ILE A 125 1.69 -4.70 11.18
C ILE A 125 1.47 -5.97 12.00
N ASP A 126 2.28 -7.00 11.73
CA ASP A 126 2.31 -8.25 12.50
C ASP A 126 3.76 -8.72 12.60
N THR A 127 4.43 -8.33 13.67
CA THR A 127 5.83 -8.71 13.96
C THR A 127 5.92 -9.93 14.85
N ILE A 128 4.78 -10.51 15.26
CA ILE A 128 4.73 -11.64 16.18
C ILE A 128 5.06 -12.92 15.40
N PRO A 129 6.12 -13.66 15.76
CA PRO A 129 6.38 -14.94 15.13
C PRO A 129 5.22 -15.91 15.37
N ALA A 130 4.67 -16.44 14.29
CA ALA A 130 3.59 -17.40 14.36
C ALA A 130 4.05 -18.68 15.10
N ASN A 131 3.26 -19.13 16.07
CA ASN A 131 3.46 -20.42 16.73
C ASN A 131 2.83 -21.53 15.87
N LEU A 132 3.53 -21.91 14.82
CA LEU A 132 3.04 -22.84 13.80
C LEU A 132 3.28 -24.31 14.14
N LEU A 133 4.32 -24.61 14.92
CA LEU A 133 4.77 -25.98 15.18
C LEU A 133 4.86 -26.27 16.68
N GLY A 134 4.36 -27.43 17.06
CA GLY A 134 4.51 -28.00 18.38
C GLY A 134 5.59 -29.12 18.41
N ALA A 135 5.40 -30.11 19.27
CA ALA A 135 6.35 -31.21 19.42
C ALA A 135 6.36 -32.13 18.19
N ILE A 136 7.56 -32.63 17.86
CA ILE A 136 7.72 -33.75 16.93
C ILE A 136 7.69 -35.05 17.77
N THR A 137 6.89 -36.02 17.33
CA THR A 137 6.82 -37.34 17.92
C THR A 137 7.04 -38.39 16.86
N VAL A 138 7.67 -39.49 17.24
CA VAL A 138 7.89 -40.65 16.38
C VAL A 138 7.16 -41.83 17.04
N PRO A 139 5.90 -42.12 16.66
CA PRO A 139 5.09 -43.15 17.29
C PRO A 139 5.69 -44.58 17.20
N ASP A 140 6.51 -44.78 16.19
CA ASP A 140 7.15 -46.08 15.94
C ASP A 140 8.39 -46.31 16.81
N ASP A 141 8.95 -45.30 17.50
CA ASP A 141 9.93 -45.44 18.57
C ASP A 141 9.22 -45.92 19.84
N LEU A 142 8.98 -47.23 19.92
CA LEU A 142 8.17 -47.84 20.97
C LEU A 142 8.83 -47.85 22.35
N ASN A 143 10.15 -47.82 22.37
CA ASN A 143 10.94 -47.83 23.60
C ASN A 143 11.38 -46.41 24.03
N GLY A 144 11.22 -45.39 23.15
CA GLY A 144 11.51 -43.99 23.44
C GLY A 144 13.01 -43.68 23.56
N ASP A 145 13.89 -44.48 22.97
CA ASP A 145 15.33 -44.29 23.02
C ASP A 145 15.90 -43.38 21.94
N GLY A 146 15.05 -42.94 20.99
CA GLY A 146 15.41 -42.08 19.85
C GLY A 146 16.11 -42.83 18.72
N ILE A 147 16.07 -44.17 18.76
CA ILE A 147 16.67 -45.02 17.72
C ILE A 147 15.60 -45.95 17.14
N ILE A 148 15.39 -45.89 15.86
CA ILE A 148 14.45 -46.79 15.18
C ILE A 148 15.21 -48.08 14.78
N ASN A 149 14.83 -49.19 15.39
CA ASN A 149 15.39 -50.53 15.09
C ASN A 149 14.47 -51.29 14.11
N ALA A 150 14.94 -52.46 13.61
CA ALA A 150 14.23 -53.23 12.60
C ALA A 150 12.83 -53.76 13.02
N SER A 151 12.53 -53.82 14.34
CA SER A 151 11.21 -54.21 14.83
C SER A 151 10.24 -53.00 14.96
N GLU A 152 10.75 -51.80 14.85
CA GLU A 152 10.03 -50.54 14.93
C GLU A 152 9.76 -49.94 13.53
N LEU A 153 10.40 -50.45 12.52
CA LEU A 153 10.09 -50.09 11.14
C LEU A 153 8.79 -50.77 10.67
N GLY A 154 7.99 -50.05 9.89
CA GLY A 154 6.86 -50.63 9.17
C GLY A 154 7.25 -51.71 8.17
N ALA A 155 6.29 -52.43 7.63
CA ALA A 155 6.52 -53.50 6.65
C ALA A 155 7.19 -53.03 5.36
N ASP A 156 7.15 -51.75 5.07
CA ASP A 156 7.75 -51.05 3.93
C ASP A 156 9.15 -50.49 4.24
N GLY A 157 9.64 -50.67 5.49
CA GLY A 157 10.94 -50.17 5.93
C GLY A 157 10.93 -48.67 6.27
N SER A 158 9.75 -48.07 6.46
CA SER A 158 9.58 -46.69 6.86
C SER A 158 9.16 -46.54 8.33
N PHE A 159 9.17 -45.34 8.85
CA PHE A 159 8.59 -44.98 10.16
C PHE A 159 7.75 -43.71 10.03
N ASP A 160 6.80 -43.55 10.92
CA ASP A 160 5.97 -42.37 11.03
C ASP A 160 6.62 -41.32 11.89
N ALA A 161 6.59 -40.07 11.44
CA ALA A 161 6.88 -38.89 12.27
C ALA A 161 5.65 -37.99 12.27
N ARG A 162 5.26 -37.51 13.43
CA ARG A 162 4.14 -36.59 13.61
C ARG A 162 4.64 -35.26 14.14
N VAL A 163 4.26 -34.19 13.46
CA VAL A 163 4.51 -32.83 13.92
C VAL A 163 3.18 -32.28 14.43
N ALA A 164 3.11 -31.94 15.69
CA ALA A 164 1.96 -31.23 16.20
C ALA A 164 1.90 -29.83 15.56
N LEU A 165 0.72 -29.41 15.12
CA LEU A 165 0.52 -28.05 14.64
C LEU A 165 0.26 -27.11 15.83
N GLY A 166 0.84 -25.94 15.79
CA GLY A 166 0.62 -24.88 16.77
C GLY A 166 -0.72 -24.15 16.52
N PRO A 167 -1.15 -23.29 17.45
CA PRO A 167 -2.45 -22.63 17.39
C PRO A 167 -2.62 -21.67 16.18
N ASP A 168 -1.50 -21.21 15.62
CA ASP A 168 -1.52 -20.28 14.48
C ASP A 168 -1.42 -20.98 13.12
N ALA A 169 -1.30 -22.32 13.12
CA ALA A 169 -1.28 -23.09 11.88
C ALA A 169 -2.69 -23.16 11.28
N ALA A 170 -2.81 -22.74 10.04
CA ALA A 170 -4.06 -22.75 9.29
C ALA A 170 -3.91 -23.59 8.01
N VAL A 171 -5.06 -23.95 7.40
CA VAL A 171 -5.06 -24.56 6.06
C VAL A 171 -4.30 -23.66 5.08
N GLY A 172 -3.34 -24.26 4.37
CA GLY A 172 -2.44 -23.54 3.47
C GLY A 172 -1.08 -23.17 4.08
N THR A 173 -0.89 -23.32 5.42
CA THR A 173 0.45 -23.21 6.02
C THR A 173 1.39 -24.24 5.40
N VAL A 174 2.60 -23.81 5.02
CA VAL A 174 3.63 -24.69 4.46
C VAL A 174 4.63 -25.05 5.57
N VAL A 175 4.80 -26.35 5.81
CA VAL A 175 5.78 -26.91 6.73
C VAL A 175 6.89 -27.56 5.90
N ASN A 176 8.13 -27.10 6.04
CA ASN A 176 9.28 -27.68 5.36
C ASN A 176 9.95 -28.74 6.27
N VAL A 177 10.07 -29.96 5.77
CA VAL A 177 10.77 -31.05 6.45
C VAL A 177 11.91 -31.51 5.56
N ASN A 178 13.14 -31.27 6.00
CA ASN A 178 14.37 -31.68 5.30
C ASN A 178 14.41 -31.27 3.81
N GLY A 179 13.88 -30.08 3.47
CA GLY A 179 13.86 -29.55 2.10
C GLY A 179 12.61 -29.92 1.29
N THR A 180 11.67 -30.68 1.87
CA THR A 180 10.39 -31.01 1.22
C THR A 180 9.27 -30.20 1.89
N ASP A 181 8.46 -29.53 1.08
CA ASP A 181 7.33 -28.75 1.52
C ASP A 181 6.04 -29.60 1.64
N TYR A 182 5.37 -29.47 2.76
CA TYR A 182 4.07 -30.06 3.07
C TYR A 182 3.08 -28.94 3.37
N THR A 183 1.94 -28.93 2.69
CA THR A 183 0.90 -27.94 2.92
C THR A 183 -0.15 -28.48 3.89
N VAL A 184 -0.43 -27.77 4.96
CA VAL A 184 -1.48 -28.12 5.93
C VAL A 184 -2.83 -28.13 5.21
N SER A 185 -3.56 -29.23 5.34
CA SER A 185 -4.90 -29.46 4.78
C SER A 185 -5.98 -29.37 5.85
N ALA A 186 -7.23 -29.37 5.44
CA ALA A 186 -8.37 -29.33 6.37
C ALA A 186 -8.54 -30.64 7.21
N THR A 187 -7.73 -31.66 6.94
CA THR A 187 -7.79 -32.96 7.61
C THR A 187 -6.61 -33.22 8.54
N ASP A 188 -5.68 -32.27 8.66
CA ASP A 188 -4.48 -32.37 9.50
C ASP A 188 -4.68 -31.96 10.95
#